data_c632305afe3e0bd75bda10675a003312
#
_entry.id   c632305afe3e0bd75bda10675a003312
#
_cell.length_a   1.000
_cell.length_b   1.000
_cell.length_c   1.000
_cell.angle_alpha   90.00
_cell.angle_beta   90.00
_cell.angle_gamma   90.00
#
_symmetry.space_group_name_H-M   'P 1'
#
loop_
_entity.id
_entity.type
_entity.pdbx_description
1 polymer ?
#
loop_
_entity_poly.entity_id
_entity_poly.type
_entity_poly.pdbx_seq_one_letter_code
_entity_poly.pdbx_strand_id
1 'polypeptide(L)'
;MKLSIIVKKIGMLIALVFVMGAIGQSVLAQNLDTQNLVRFSGGIGDISTGSTNTTVRGVAAAGQIWVIRDLAADVSQNGSIRLDGRGLLLGAGDAVGSNGNASVFATLFCANDGNVQHSSNPAGVALDVNGDFRIDDTLSPAPPNPCTSPVLLIRVTGAGSWFAAGIPKN
;
A
#
# COMPACT_ATOMS: atom_id res chain seq x y z
N MET A 1 81.73 34.81 -13.19
CA MET A 1 80.88 35.54 -14.17
C MET A 1 79.89 34.56 -14.76
N LYS A 2 78.59 34.81 -14.61
CA LYS A 2 77.41 34.04 -15.13
C LYS A 2 77.04 32.76 -14.43
N LEU A 3 76.38 32.89 -13.31
CA LEU A 3 75.46 31.86 -12.77
C LEU A 3 74.18 32.57 -12.29
N SER A 4 73.29 32.85 -13.19
CA SER A 4 72.01 33.39 -12.82
C SER A 4 71.10 33.27 -14.08
N ILE A 5 70.21 32.35 -14.12
CA ILE A 5 68.98 32.20 -14.95
C ILE A 5 68.67 30.71 -15.10
N ILE A 6 68.33 29.98 -14.03
CA ILE A 6 67.61 28.70 -14.15
C ILE A 6 66.76 28.47 -12.88
N VAL A 7 66.03 29.41 -12.36
CA VAL A 7 65.09 29.21 -11.26
C VAL A 7 63.77 29.97 -11.48
N LYS A 8 63.22 29.91 -12.68
CA LYS A 8 61.94 30.58 -12.92
C LYS A 8 60.97 29.83 -13.82
N LYS A 9 61.06 28.52 -13.93
CA LYS A 9 60.08 27.73 -14.74
C LYS A 9 59.54 26.45 -14.12
N ILE A 10 59.64 26.25 -12.80
CA ILE A 10 59.08 25.06 -12.13
C ILE A 10 57.95 25.41 -11.15
N GLY A 11 57.32 26.56 -11.29
CA GLY A 11 56.29 27.04 -10.39
C GLY A 11 54.87 27.07 -10.96
N MET A 12 54.61 26.49 -12.11
CA MET A 12 53.31 26.69 -12.76
C MET A 12 52.66 25.44 -13.36
N LEU A 13 52.89 24.29 -12.74
CA LEU A 13 52.31 23.00 -13.24
C LEU A 13 51.72 22.10 -12.14
N ILE A 14 51.44 22.60 -10.95
CA ILE A 14 50.83 21.82 -9.85
C ILE A 14 49.48 22.43 -9.38
N ALA A 15 48.79 23.24 -10.19
CA ALA A 15 47.54 23.85 -9.79
C ALA A 15 46.35 23.44 -10.66
N LEU A 16 46.41 22.33 -11.40
CA LEU A 16 45.31 21.95 -12.30
C LEU A 16 44.85 20.49 -12.19
N VAL A 17 44.98 19.83 -11.05
CA VAL A 17 44.55 18.43 -10.85
C VAL A 17 43.54 18.25 -9.67
N PHE A 18 43.05 19.32 -9.07
CA PHE A 18 42.14 19.16 -7.90
C PHE A 18 40.72 19.75 -8.09
N VAL A 19 40.13 19.71 -9.28
CA VAL A 19 38.73 20.13 -9.49
C VAL A 19 37.92 19.09 -10.29
N MET A 20 38.29 17.83 -10.31
CA MET A 20 37.45 16.78 -10.90
C MET A 20 37.23 15.63 -9.90
N GLY A 21 36.55 15.87 -8.80
CA GLY A 21 36.30 14.84 -7.81
C GLY A 21 35.06 15.01 -6.93
N ALA A 22 34.10 15.88 -7.32
CA ALA A 22 32.97 16.13 -6.45
C ALA A 22 31.62 16.27 -7.19
N ILE A 23 31.44 15.65 -8.35
CA ILE A 23 30.15 15.62 -9.05
C ILE A 23 29.80 14.16 -9.40
N GLY A 24 29.64 13.30 -8.43
CA GLY A 24 29.36 11.92 -8.76
C GLY A 24 28.67 11.08 -7.70
N GLN A 25 28.16 11.65 -6.62
CA GLN A 25 27.54 10.84 -5.57
C GLN A 25 26.20 11.34 -5.04
N SER A 26 25.46 12.16 -5.78
CA SER A 26 24.16 12.66 -5.31
C SER A 26 22.95 12.12 -6.08
N VAL A 27 23.10 11.14 -6.97
CA VAL A 27 22.00 10.73 -7.86
C VAL A 27 21.45 9.33 -7.54
N LEU A 28 22.05 8.59 -6.63
CA LEU A 28 21.58 7.23 -6.30
C LEU A 28 20.82 7.10 -4.97
N ALA A 29 20.57 8.20 -4.28
CA ALA A 29 19.72 8.20 -3.07
C ALA A 29 18.28 8.67 -3.33
N GLN A 30 17.93 8.93 -4.58
CA GLN A 30 16.55 9.31 -4.96
C GLN A 30 15.94 8.16 -5.73
N ASN A 31 14.91 7.57 -5.14
CA ASN A 31 13.95 6.62 -5.70
C ASN A 31 14.07 5.15 -5.24
N LEU A 32 14.33 4.93 -3.96
CA LEU A 32 13.68 3.84 -3.26
C LEU A 32 12.34 4.31 -2.68
N ASP A 33 11.86 5.48 -3.14
CA ASP A 33 10.51 5.92 -2.85
C ASP A 33 9.58 5.00 -3.62
N THR A 34 8.96 4.14 -2.88
CA THR A 34 7.92 3.20 -3.20
C THR A 34 6.98 3.81 -4.24
N GLN A 35 7.24 3.55 -5.54
CA GLN A 35 6.34 4.02 -6.58
C GLN A 35 4.97 3.41 -6.30
N ASN A 36 3.94 4.24 -6.22
CA ASN A 36 2.57 3.79 -6.04
C ASN A 36 2.20 2.81 -7.16
N LEU A 37 1.78 1.61 -6.77
CA LEU A 37 1.22 0.63 -7.67
C LEU A 37 -0.26 0.94 -7.91
N VAL A 38 -1.01 1.13 -6.84
CA VAL A 38 -2.43 1.44 -6.88
C VAL A 38 -2.86 2.20 -5.62
N ARG A 39 -3.83 3.08 -5.79
CA ARG A 39 -4.41 3.89 -4.72
C ARG A 39 -5.91 3.70 -4.66
N PHE A 40 -6.47 3.71 -3.45
CA PHE A 40 -7.91 3.64 -3.20
C PHE A 40 -8.33 4.84 -2.36
N SER A 41 -9.52 5.37 -2.66
CA SER A 41 -10.12 6.48 -1.91
C SER A 41 -11.62 6.33 -1.87
N GLY A 42 -12.15 6.17 -0.68
CA GLY A 42 -13.53 5.76 -0.42
C GLY A 42 -13.68 4.24 -0.33
N GLY A 43 -14.76 3.80 0.29
CA GLY A 43 -15.08 2.40 0.49
C GLY A 43 -16.56 2.11 0.27
N ILE A 44 -16.83 0.88 -0.14
CA ILE A 44 -18.19 0.34 -0.25
C ILE A 44 -18.29 -0.79 0.75
N GLY A 45 -19.23 -0.68 1.70
CA GLY A 45 -19.55 -1.75 2.64
C GLY A 45 -20.24 -2.92 1.97
N ASP A 46 -20.21 -4.08 2.62
CA ASP A 46 -20.98 -5.23 2.18
C ASP A 46 -22.48 -5.03 2.46
N ILE A 47 -23.25 -4.91 1.40
CA ILE A 47 -24.71 -4.74 1.45
C ILE A 47 -25.47 -6.04 1.19
N SER A 48 -24.78 -7.20 1.27
CA SER A 48 -25.38 -8.48 0.93
C SER A 48 -26.37 -8.93 2.00
N THR A 49 -27.51 -9.43 1.54
CA THR A 49 -28.61 -9.93 2.36
C THR A 49 -28.64 -11.46 2.39
N GLY A 50 -27.47 -12.10 2.46
CA GLY A 50 -27.37 -13.57 2.48
C GLY A 50 -27.58 -14.25 1.14
N SER A 51 -27.62 -13.51 0.03
CA SER A 51 -27.67 -14.07 -1.32
C SER A 51 -26.28 -14.46 -1.81
N THR A 52 -26.18 -15.57 -2.53
CA THR A 52 -24.95 -16.12 -3.11
C THR A 52 -24.29 -15.24 -4.17
N ASN A 53 -24.88 -14.10 -4.55
CA ASN A 53 -24.44 -13.24 -5.65
C ASN A 53 -23.47 -12.12 -5.25
N THR A 54 -23.00 -12.09 -4.01
CA THR A 54 -22.10 -11.03 -3.52
C THR A 54 -20.65 -11.50 -3.39
N THR A 55 -20.27 -12.43 -4.23
CA THR A 55 -18.87 -12.90 -4.34
C THR A 55 -18.06 -11.92 -5.18
N VAL A 56 -16.98 -11.40 -4.62
CA VAL A 56 -16.02 -10.53 -5.30
C VAL A 56 -14.68 -11.26 -5.42
N ARG A 57 -14.20 -11.46 -6.64
CA ARG A 57 -12.94 -12.18 -6.92
C ARG A 57 -12.85 -13.56 -6.23
N GLY A 58 -13.97 -14.27 -6.12
CA GLY A 58 -14.05 -15.57 -5.45
C GLY A 58 -14.18 -15.49 -3.92
N VAL A 59 -14.18 -14.32 -3.32
CA VAL A 59 -14.38 -14.12 -1.87
C VAL A 59 -15.84 -13.81 -1.59
N ALA A 60 -16.48 -14.65 -0.77
CA ALA A 60 -17.86 -14.43 -0.35
C ALA A 60 -17.97 -13.20 0.57
N ALA A 61 -19.08 -12.50 0.47
CA ALA A 61 -19.44 -11.43 1.39
C ALA A 61 -19.76 -11.98 2.79
N ALA A 62 -19.73 -11.11 3.79
CA ALA A 62 -20.22 -11.44 5.12
C ALA A 62 -21.75 -11.70 5.10
N GLY A 63 -22.23 -12.49 6.05
CA GLY A 63 -23.65 -12.81 6.15
C GLY A 63 -24.52 -11.69 6.72
N GLN A 64 -23.93 -10.56 7.07
CA GLN A 64 -24.60 -9.36 7.61
C GLN A 64 -24.15 -8.13 6.85
N ILE A 65 -25.01 -7.13 6.79
CA ILE A 65 -24.69 -5.84 6.17
C ILE A 65 -23.61 -5.13 6.99
N TRP A 66 -22.56 -4.67 6.32
CA TRP A 66 -21.51 -3.81 6.88
C TRP A 66 -21.47 -2.50 6.12
N VAL A 67 -21.27 -1.43 6.84
CA VAL A 67 -21.08 -0.09 6.29
C VAL A 67 -19.67 0.39 6.61
N ILE A 68 -19.12 1.21 5.75
CA ILE A 68 -17.85 1.89 5.98
C ILE A 68 -18.03 3.37 5.66
N ARG A 69 -17.56 4.24 6.55
CA ARG A 69 -17.67 5.69 6.36
C ARG A 69 -16.61 6.23 5.41
N ASP A 70 -15.37 5.74 5.56
CA ASP A 70 -14.24 6.18 4.73
C ASP A 70 -13.17 5.09 4.67
N LEU A 71 -12.43 5.07 3.56
CA LEU A 71 -11.29 4.19 3.35
C LEU A 71 -10.27 4.89 2.45
N ALA A 72 -9.03 4.92 2.88
CA ALA A 72 -7.90 5.33 2.06
C ALA A 72 -6.83 4.25 2.10
N ALA A 73 -6.29 3.88 0.95
CA ALA A 73 -5.20 2.93 0.88
C ALA A 73 -4.23 3.26 -0.25
N ASP A 74 -2.95 3.13 0.04
CA ASP A 74 -1.84 3.21 -0.89
C ASP A 74 -1.11 1.86 -0.91
N VAL A 75 -0.97 1.26 -2.08
CA VAL A 75 -0.18 0.05 -2.29
C VAL A 75 1.00 0.39 -3.19
N SER A 76 2.19 0.02 -2.75
CA SER A 76 3.43 0.27 -3.48
C SER A 76 3.85 -0.93 -4.32
N GLN A 77 4.72 -0.71 -5.31
CA GLN A 77 5.20 -1.77 -6.21
C GLN A 77 5.97 -2.89 -5.49
N ASN A 78 6.53 -2.61 -4.32
CA ASN A 78 7.18 -3.62 -3.48
C ASN A 78 6.20 -4.43 -2.61
N GLY A 79 4.89 -4.18 -2.74
CA GLY A 79 3.84 -4.83 -1.96
C GLY A 79 3.53 -4.16 -0.62
N SER A 80 4.24 -3.08 -0.22
CA SER A 80 3.87 -2.36 1.01
C SER A 80 2.47 -1.78 0.87
N ILE A 81 1.66 -1.92 1.90
CA ILE A 81 0.31 -1.35 1.99
C ILE A 81 0.18 -0.47 3.22
N ARG A 82 -0.36 0.74 3.03
CA ARG A 82 -0.84 1.62 4.10
C ARG A 82 -2.31 1.86 3.88
N LEU A 83 -3.11 1.53 4.87
CA LEU A 83 -4.56 1.62 4.80
C LEU A 83 -5.11 2.19 6.09
N ASP A 84 -5.96 3.21 5.95
CA ASP A 84 -6.77 3.78 7.02
C ASP A 84 -8.25 3.55 6.66
N GLY A 85 -8.97 2.82 7.51
CA GLY A 85 -10.41 2.61 7.40
C GLY A 85 -11.12 3.25 8.58
N ARG A 86 -12.29 3.80 8.34
CA ARG A 86 -13.08 4.50 9.36
C ARG A 86 -14.53 4.09 9.33
N GLY A 87 -15.08 3.81 10.50
CA GLY A 87 -16.50 3.53 10.68
C GLY A 87 -16.95 2.26 9.96
N LEU A 88 -16.15 1.19 10.03
CA LEU A 88 -16.55 -0.13 9.56
C LEU A 88 -17.39 -0.78 10.65
N LEU A 89 -18.72 -0.72 10.49
CA LEU A 89 -19.69 -1.10 11.49
C LEU A 89 -20.81 -1.95 10.87
N LEU A 90 -21.47 -2.72 11.70
CA LEU A 90 -22.70 -3.42 11.30
C LEU A 90 -23.76 -2.41 10.88
N GLY A 91 -24.33 -2.60 9.69
CA GLY A 91 -25.31 -1.71 9.07
C GLY A 91 -26.77 -2.15 9.29
N ALA A 92 -27.02 -3.31 9.93
CA ALA A 92 -28.33 -3.85 10.16
C ALA A 92 -28.38 -4.84 11.35
N GLY A 93 -29.59 -5.21 11.75
CA GLY A 93 -29.87 -6.13 12.85
C GLY A 93 -29.78 -5.47 14.22
N ASP A 94 -29.94 -6.26 15.28
CA ASP A 94 -29.97 -5.78 16.67
C ASP A 94 -28.64 -5.19 17.14
N ALA A 95 -27.53 -5.52 16.45
CA ALA A 95 -26.19 -5.01 16.73
C ALA A 95 -25.77 -3.87 15.80
N VAL A 96 -26.71 -3.22 15.09
CA VAL A 96 -26.42 -2.09 14.20
C VAL A 96 -25.60 -1.02 14.91
N GLY A 97 -24.56 -0.50 14.21
CA GLY A 97 -23.64 0.49 14.75
C GLY A 97 -22.52 -0.07 15.63
N SER A 98 -22.46 -1.39 15.86
CA SER A 98 -21.33 -2.01 16.56
C SER A 98 -20.25 -2.48 15.59
N ASN A 99 -19.01 -2.61 16.10
CA ASN A 99 -17.87 -3.16 15.36
C ASN A 99 -17.85 -4.72 15.31
N GLY A 100 -18.85 -5.39 15.90
CA GLY A 100 -18.95 -6.85 15.97
C GLY A 100 -17.77 -7.54 16.65
N ASN A 101 -16.92 -6.82 17.39
CA ASN A 101 -15.63 -7.28 17.93
C ASN A 101 -14.75 -7.93 16.85
N ALA A 102 -14.85 -7.46 15.61
CA ALA A 102 -14.15 -8.05 14.48
C ALA A 102 -12.71 -7.59 14.40
N SER A 103 -11.86 -8.45 13.81
CA SER A 103 -10.53 -8.10 13.32
C SER A 103 -10.50 -8.28 11.82
N VAL A 104 -9.76 -7.40 11.13
CA VAL A 104 -9.75 -7.35 9.67
C VAL A 104 -8.33 -7.33 9.10
N PHE A 105 -8.21 -7.82 7.88
CA PHE A 105 -7.00 -7.74 7.06
C PHE A 105 -7.34 -7.31 5.64
N ALA A 106 -6.35 -6.85 4.88
CA ALA A 106 -6.52 -6.41 3.51
C ALA A 106 -6.12 -7.51 2.53
N THR A 107 -6.85 -7.61 1.40
CA THR A 107 -6.47 -8.44 0.26
C THR A 107 -6.63 -7.65 -1.03
N LEU A 108 -5.56 -7.51 -1.80
CA LEU A 108 -5.56 -6.94 -3.14
C LEU A 108 -5.65 -8.07 -4.18
N PHE A 109 -6.43 -7.85 -5.22
CA PHE A 109 -6.53 -8.68 -6.42
C PHE A 109 -6.19 -7.87 -7.65
N CYS A 110 -5.46 -8.47 -8.58
CA CYS A 110 -5.14 -7.90 -9.88
C CYS A 110 -5.69 -8.82 -10.98
N ALA A 111 -6.34 -8.28 -12.02
CA ALA A 111 -6.95 -9.12 -13.06
C ALA A 111 -5.92 -9.89 -13.90
N ASN A 112 -4.69 -9.39 -13.99
CA ASN A 112 -3.62 -9.95 -14.82
C ASN A 112 -2.84 -11.11 -14.20
N ASP A 113 -3.19 -11.57 -13.00
CA ASP A 113 -2.51 -12.67 -12.31
C ASP A 113 -3.44 -13.83 -11.91
N GLY A 114 -4.63 -13.90 -12.52
CA GLY A 114 -5.57 -15.00 -12.27
C GLY A 114 -6.27 -14.94 -10.92
N ASN A 115 -6.43 -13.76 -10.33
CA ASN A 115 -7.05 -13.54 -9.02
C ASN A 115 -6.22 -14.12 -7.84
N VAL A 116 -4.91 -14.07 -7.92
CA VAL A 116 -4.05 -14.35 -6.78
C VAL A 116 -4.40 -13.40 -5.63
N GLN A 117 -4.44 -13.93 -4.41
CA GLN A 117 -4.72 -13.17 -3.20
C GLN A 117 -3.43 -12.58 -2.65
N HIS A 118 -3.24 -11.27 -2.79
CA HIS A 118 -2.13 -10.54 -2.19
C HIS A 118 -2.63 -9.98 -0.86
N SER A 119 -2.32 -10.65 0.23
CA SER A 119 -2.90 -10.32 1.54
C SER A 119 -1.88 -9.75 2.51
N SER A 120 -2.31 -8.80 3.34
CA SER A 120 -1.62 -8.45 4.57
C SER A 120 -1.68 -9.63 5.56
N ASN A 121 -1.04 -9.51 6.72
CA ASN A 121 -1.07 -10.55 7.73
C ASN A 121 -2.52 -10.97 8.05
N PRO A 122 -2.91 -12.25 7.84
CA PRO A 122 -4.27 -12.71 8.06
C PRO A 122 -4.68 -12.76 9.55
N ALA A 123 -3.75 -12.57 10.49
CA ALA A 123 -4.08 -12.34 11.89
C ALA A 123 -4.83 -11.02 12.08
N GLY A 124 -4.65 -10.07 11.14
CA GLY A 124 -5.41 -8.83 11.05
C GLY A 124 -5.18 -7.84 12.19
N VAL A 125 -5.96 -6.78 12.15
CA VAL A 125 -6.03 -5.74 13.18
C VAL A 125 -7.46 -5.65 13.71
N ALA A 126 -7.62 -5.43 15.01
CA ALA A 126 -8.93 -5.25 15.62
C ALA A 126 -9.56 -3.92 15.19
N LEU A 127 -10.86 -3.93 14.97
CA LEU A 127 -11.64 -2.68 14.84
C LEU A 127 -11.76 -2.02 16.21
N ASP A 128 -11.57 -0.71 16.28
CA ASP A 128 -11.89 0.01 17.51
C ASP A 128 -13.42 0.12 17.71
N VAL A 129 -13.83 0.70 18.81
CA VAL A 129 -15.26 0.82 19.15
C VAL A 129 -16.07 1.59 18.09
N ASN A 130 -15.44 2.49 17.34
CA ASN A 130 -16.07 3.27 16.27
C ASN A 130 -15.92 2.61 14.90
N GLY A 131 -15.32 1.43 14.83
CA GLY A 131 -15.04 0.73 13.58
C GLY A 131 -13.85 1.30 12.79
N ASP A 132 -13.00 2.09 13.44
CA ASP A 132 -11.78 2.60 12.81
C ASP A 132 -10.67 1.54 12.90
N PHE A 133 -9.80 1.48 11.89
CA PHE A 133 -8.68 0.53 11.84
C PHE A 133 -7.57 1.05 10.94
N ARG A 134 -6.35 0.56 11.17
CA ARG A 134 -5.19 0.87 10.34
C ARG A 134 -4.39 -0.39 10.05
N ILE A 135 -4.02 -0.56 8.78
CA ILE A 135 -3.11 -1.62 8.34
C ILE A 135 -1.87 -0.95 7.74
N ASP A 136 -0.70 -1.27 8.28
CA ASP A 136 0.61 -0.86 7.77
C ASP A 136 1.45 -2.15 7.70
N ASP A 137 1.56 -2.74 6.50
CA ASP A 137 2.03 -4.11 6.31
C ASP A 137 2.62 -4.30 4.91
N THR A 138 3.02 -5.54 4.60
CA THR A 138 3.44 -5.95 3.26
C THR A 138 2.54 -7.09 2.77
N LEU A 139 1.99 -6.92 1.56
CA LEU A 139 1.16 -7.94 0.91
C LEU A 139 2.00 -9.16 0.52
N SER A 140 1.48 -10.34 0.80
CA SER A 140 2.09 -11.61 0.43
C SER A 140 1.09 -12.51 -0.31
N PRO A 141 1.48 -13.07 -1.47
CA PRO A 141 2.67 -12.72 -2.26
C PRO A 141 2.64 -11.25 -2.72
N ALA A 142 3.77 -10.71 -3.18
CA ALA A 142 3.81 -9.35 -3.73
C ALA A 142 2.93 -9.24 -4.99
N PRO A 143 2.17 -8.13 -5.16
CA PRO A 143 1.31 -7.97 -6.33
C PRO A 143 2.13 -7.74 -7.61
N PRO A 144 1.56 -8.08 -8.80
CA PRO A 144 2.22 -7.82 -10.07
C PRO A 144 2.28 -6.31 -10.37
N ASN A 145 3.28 -5.90 -11.13
CA ASN A 145 3.41 -4.54 -11.64
C ASN A 145 3.42 -4.56 -13.19
N PRO A 146 2.42 -3.98 -13.84
CA PRO A 146 1.24 -3.28 -13.29
C PRO A 146 0.19 -4.23 -12.68
N CYS A 147 -0.60 -3.73 -11.73
CA CYS A 147 -1.81 -4.40 -11.25
C CYS A 147 -3.01 -3.89 -12.06
N THR A 148 -3.58 -4.70 -12.94
CA THR A 148 -4.71 -4.30 -13.79
C THR A 148 -6.04 -4.59 -13.10
N SER A 149 -7.03 -3.70 -13.29
CA SER A 149 -8.36 -3.78 -12.66
C SER A 149 -8.30 -4.16 -11.17
N PRO A 150 -7.60 -3.36 -10.35
CA PRO A 150 -7.36 -3.68 -8.95
C PRO A 150 -8.65 -3.71 -8.14
N VAL A 151 -8.76 -4.69 -7.25
CA VAL A 151 -9.84 -4.78 -6.25
C VAL A 151 -9.21 -4.99 -4.89
N LEU A 152 -9.48 -4.08 -3.96
CA LEU A 152 -9.06 -4.18 -2.57
C LEU A 152 -10.24 -4.59 -1.71
N LEU A 153 -10.09 -5.67 -0.96
CA LEU A 153 -11.10 -6.14 -0.01
C LEU A 153 -10.57 -6.03 1.42
N ILE A 154 -11.43 -5.56 2.31
CA ILE A 154 -11.26 -5.64 3.76
C ILE A 154 -11.99 -6.88 4.23
N ARG A 155 -11.27 -7.84 4.77
CA ARG A 155 -11.77 -9.18 5.08
C ARG A 155 -11.70 -9.45 6.58
N VAL A 156 -12.68 -10.17 7.10
CA VAL A 156 -12.66 -10.61 8.49
C VAL A 156 -11.69 -11.76 8.69
N THR A 157 -10.97 -11.75 9.80
CA THR A 157 -10.11 -12.85 10.21
C THR A 157 -10.91 -14.14 10.44
N GLY A 158 -10.28 -15.29 10.27
CA GLY A 158 -10.92 -16.61 10.46
C GLY A 158 -11.81 -17.01 9.28
N ALA A 159 -12.99 -16.40 9.11
CA ALA A 159 -13.92 -16.74 8.02
C ALA A 159 -13.44 -16.26 6.65
N GLY A 160 -12.66 -15.17 6.59
CA GLY A 160 -12.11 -14.63 5.36
C GLY A 160 -13.13 -13.97 4.43
N SER A 161 -14.38 -13.81 4.84
CA SER A 161 -15.40 -13.07 4.10
C SER A 161 -15.05 -11.59 4.02
N TRP A 162 -15.53 -10.87 2.99
CA TRP A 162 -15.26 -9.45 2.89
C TRP A 162 -16.36 -8.61 3.55
N PHE A 163 -15.96 -7.51 4.20
CA PHE A 163 -16.83 -6.52 4.87
C PHE A 163 -16.92 -5.21 4.09
N ALA A 164 -15.85 -4.85 3.41
CA ALA A 164 -15.80 -3.65 2.58
C ALA A 164 -14.84 -3.83 1.40
N ALA A 165 -15.06 -3.04 0.35
CA ALA A 165 -14.18 -2.93 -0.81
C ALA A 165 -13.71 -1.50 -0.99
N GLY A 166 -12.44 -1.29 -1.34
CA GLY A 166 -11.87 0.00 -1.68
C GLY A 166 -12.26 0.44 -3.09
N ILE A 167 -12.49 1.75 -3.27
CA ILE A 167 -12.77 2.35 -4.58
C ILE A 167 -11.43 2.77 -5.19
N PRO A 168 -10.99 2.15 -6.33
CA PRO A 168 -9.74 2.50 -6.96
C PRO A 168 -9.77 3.94 -7.48
N LYS A 169 -8.64 4.64 -7.32
CA LYS A 169 -8.45 5.99 -7.81
C LYS A 169 -7.55 5.96 -9.05
N ASN A 170 -8.03 6.52 -10.13
CA ASN A 170 -7.28 6.72 -11.38
C ASN A 170 -6.45 8.00 -11.30
#